data_b060cdbb2910b2e8e358ce9ba9c3596a
#
_entry.id   b060cdbb2910b2e8e358ce9ba9c3596a
#
_cell.length_a   1.000
_cell.length_b   1.000
_cell.length_c   1.000
_cell.angle_alpha   90.00
_cell.angle_beta   90.00
_cell.angle_gamma   90.00
#
_symmetry.space_group_name_H-M   'P 1'
#
loop_
_entity.id
_entity.type
_entity.pdbx_description
1 polymer ?
#
loop_
_entity_poly.entity_id
_entity_poly.type
_entity_poly.pdbx_seq_one_letter_code
_entity_poly.pdbx_strand_id
1 'polypeptide(L)'
;APEVSIIDITHDVPPQDIRQGALSLAATVDAFPAGTIHVGVVDPGVGTERCLVYALIGGHHYLAPDNGLLDRLDRNHSPDKIVALTKPEFWRDEISSTFHGRDILAPVAAHLSLGVGADQLGDPLDRLVRLEWAEVEVAPKKLTGAIESIDSFGNLITNIGEELLGDVPRDESVQIVCDEHETTGIFSTYGDQPSMTLLALIGSG
;
A
#
# COMPACT_ATOMS: atom_id res chain seq x y z
N ALA A 1 14.33 13.39 17.35
CA ALA A 1 14.21 14.29 16.19
C ALA A 1 13.12 15.35 16.45
N PRO A 2 13.39 16.39 17.25
CA PRO A 2 12.36 17.37 17.63
C PRO A 2 11.92 18.28 16.47
N GLU A 3 12.68 18.34 15.39
CA GLU A 3 12.40 19.20 14.23
C GLU A 3 11.66 18.45 13.08
N VAL A 4 11.33 17.18 13.27
CA VAL A 4 10.65 16.38 12.25
C VAL A 4 9.14 16.63 12.30
N SER A 5 8.54 16.93 11.16
CA SER A 5 7.09 16.92 11.00
C SER A 5 6.57 15.49 10.90
N ILE A 6 5.57 15.15 11.69
CA ILE A 6 4.89 13.86 11.65
C ILE A 6 3.52 14.08 11.04
N ILE A 7 3.18 13.29 10.03
CA ILE A 7 1.90 13.33 9.33
C ILE A 7 1.28 11.95 9.40
N ASP A 8 0.07 11.86 9.96
CA ASP A 8 -0.70 10.63 9.96
C ASP A 8 -1.38 10.45 8.61
N ILE A 9 -1.09 9.33 7.94
CA ILE A 9 -1.78 8.97 6.69
C ILE A 9 -3.17 8.44 7.03
N THR A 10 -3.23 7.39 7.83
CA THR A 10 -4.50 6.79 8.31
C THR A 10 -4.25 5.89 9.50
N HIS A 11 -5.26 5.77 10.36
CA HIS A 11 -5.37 4.74 11.41
C HIS A 11 -6.61 3.86 11.21
N ASP A 12 -7.26 3.95 10.04
CA ASP A 12 -8.54 3.28 9.76
C ASP A 12 -8.38 1.99 8.94
N VAL A 13 -7.12 1.52 8.73
CA VAL A 13 -6.90 0.21 8.13
C VAL A 13 -7.51 -0.86 9.05
N PRO A 14 -8.39 -1.74 8.54
CA PRO A 14 -8.98 -2.79 9.34
C PRO A 14 -7.91 -3.65 10.02
N PRO A 15 -8.14 -4.09 11.27
CA PRO A 15 -7.18 -4.92 11.98
C PRO A 15 -6.77 -6.15 11.15
N GLN A 16 -5.46 -6.39 11.06
CA GLN A 16 -4.83 -7.52 10.35
C GLN A 16 -4.95 -7.46 8.81
N ASP A 17 -5.58 -6.46 8.23
CA ASP A 17 -5.70 -6.31 6.78
C ASP A 17 -4.43 -5.72 6.16
N ILE A 18 -3.45 -6.59 5.92
CA ILE A 18 -2.16 -6.22 5.31
C ILE A 18 -2.39 -5.70 3.88
N ARG A 19 -3.37 -6.25 3.13
CA ARG A 19 -3.66 -5.84 1.75
C ARG A 19 -4.15 -4.40 1.70
N GLN A 20 -5.13 -4.07 2.53
CA GLN A 20 -5.64 -2.69 2.62
C GLN A 20 -4.53 -1.72 3.08
N GLY A 21 -3.67 -2.16 4.00
CA GLY A 21 -2.50 -1.37 4.42
C GLY A 21 -1.52 -1.12 3.27
N ALA A 22 -1.23 -2.14 2.46
CA ALA A 22 -0.34 -2.02 1.30
C ALA A 22 -0.91 -1.09 0.22
N LEU A 23 -2.22 -1.17 -0.06
CA LEU A 23 -2.91 -0.27 -0.98
C LEU A 23 -2.91 1.17 -0.48
N SER A 24 -3.26 1.39 0.79
CA SER A 24 -3.27 2.72 1.40
C SER A 24 -1.89 3.38 1.37
N LEU A 25 -0.83 2.61 1.64
CA LEU A 25 0.53 3.12 1.61
C LEU A 25 0.96 3.46 0.17
N ALA A 26 0.67 2.59 -0.80
CA ALA A 26 1.01 2.81 -2.20
C ALA A 26 0.27 4.03 -2.80
N ALA A 27 -1.01 4.22 -2.46
CA ALA A 27 -1.82 5.33 -2.97
C ALA A 27 -1.37 6.71 -2.46
N THR A 28 -0.58 6.77 -1.39
CA THR A 28 -0.22 8.05 -0.75
C THR A 28 1.23 8.47 -0.99
N VAL A 29 2.10 7.58 -1.44
CA VAL A 29 3.54 7.85 -1.51
C VAL A 29 3.88 9.05 -2.41
N ASP A 30 3.22 9.18 -3.54
CA ASP A 30 3.47 10.24 -4.52
C ASP A 30 3.06 11.63 -4.03
N ALA A 31 2.29 11.71 -2.94
CA ALA A 31 1.95 12.99 -2.30
C ALA A 31 3.07 13.53 -1.40
N PHE A 32 4.12 12.76 -1.16
CA PHE A 32 5.23 13.14 -0.30
C PHE A 32 6.52 13.36 -1.09
N PRO A 33 7.40 14.27 -0.65
CA PRO A 33 8.69 14.49 -1.31
C PRO A 33 9.63 13.30 -1.12
N ALA A 34 10.51 13.07 -2.09
CA ALA A 34 11.58 12.09 -1.96
C ALA A 34 12.39 12.31 -0.67
N GLY A 35 12.85 11.21 -0.06
CA GLY A 35 13.52 11.23 1.24
C GLY A 35 12.57 11.18 2.44
N THR A 36 11.25 11.17 2.23
CA THR A 36 10.28 10.96 3.31
C THR A 36 10.46 9.58 3.94
N ILE A 37 10.33 9.50 5.27
CA ILE A 37 10.35 8.25 6.02
C ILE A 37 8.91 7.85 6.32
N HIS A 38 8.48 6.73 5.74
CA HIS A 38 7.16 6.14 5.96
C HIS A 38 7.26 5.02 6.99
N VAL A 39 6.37 5.02 7.97
CA VAL A 39 6.27 3.95 8.98
C VAL A 39 4.91 3.29 8.87
N GLY A 40 4.89 2.06 8.37
CA GLY A 40 3.68 1.26 8.24
C GLY A 40 3.59 0.19 9.33
N VAL A 41 2.44 0.10 10.02
CA VAL A 41 2.24 -0.88 11.10
C VAL A 41 0.89 -1.56 10.95
N VAL A 42 0.84 -2.60 10.13
CA VAL A 42 -0.24 -3.59 10.09
C VAL A 42 0.43 -4.94 10.30
N ASP A 43 0.40 -5.45 11.53
CA ASP A 43 1.32 -6.51 11.96
C ASP A 43 0.62 -7.61 12.78
N PRO A 44 -0.17 -8.48 12.13
CA PRO A 44 -0.78 -9.63 12.79
C PRO A 44 0.26 -10.63 13.32
N GLY A 45 1.50 -10.58 12.82
CA GLY A 45 2.62 -11.42 13.26
C GLY A 45 3.51 -10.79 14.31
N VAL A 46 3.10 -9.72 14.99
CA VAL A 46 3.91 -9.08 16.02
C VAL A 46 4.32 -10.07 17.12
N GLY A 47 5.58 -10.03 17.53
CA GLY A 47 6.13 -10.95 18.54
C GLY A 47 6.47 -12.36 18.03
N THR A 48 6.32 -12.64 16.74
CA THR A 48 6.79 -13.87 16.09
C THR A 48 8.17 -13.68 15.44
N GLU A 49 8.62 -14.68 14.67
CA GLU A 49 9.91 -14.65 13.95
C GLU A 49 9.91 -13.79 12.68
N ARG A 50 8.77 -13.11 12.34
CA ARG A 50 8.73 -12.21 11.17
C ARG A 50 9.76 -11.10 11.32
N CYS A 51 10.46 -10.75 10.24
CA CYS A 51 11.40 -9.63 10.24
C CYS A 51 10.68 -8.27 10.33
N LEU A 52 11.35 -7.28 10.90
CA LEU A 52 11.08 -5.88 10.66
C LEU A 52 12.13 -5.38 9.68
N VAL A 53 11.73 -4.54 8.74
CA VAL A 53 12.62 -4.11 7.67
C VAL A 53 12.65 -2.60 7.50
N TYR A 54 13.79 -2.15 7.03
CA TYR A 54 13.96 -0.92 6.30
C TYR A 54 14.02 -1.24 4.80
N ALA A 55 13.35 -0.43 3.97
CA ALA A 55 13.50 -0.47 2.52
C ALA A 55 13.64 0.93 1.94
N LEU A 56 14.48 1.08 0.91
CA LEU A 56 14.55 2.27 0.07
C LEU A 56 13.89 1.93 -1.26
N ILE A 57 12.75 2.54 -1.56
CA ILE A 57 11.95 2.26 -2.75
C ILE A 57 11.50 3.59 -3.36
N GLY A 58 11.79 3.81 -4.65
CA GLY A 58 11.38 5.03 -5.35
C GLY A 58 11.89 6.33 -4.73
N GLY A 59 13.03 6.29 -4.03
CA GLY A 59 13.59 7.45 -3.35
C GLY A 59 12.99 7.75 -1.98
N HIS A 60 12.09 6.90 -1.45
CA HIS A 60 11.48 7.00 -0.13
C HIS A 60 11.99 5.92 0.81
N HIS A 61 12.05 6.23 2.11
CA HIS A 61 12.43 5.30 3.16
C HIS A 61 11.20 4.66 3.80
N TYR A 62 11.21 3.35 3.94
CA TYR A 62 10.09 2.61 4.55
C TYR A 62 10.58 1.79 5.74
N LEU A 63 9.79 1.79 6.80
CA LEU A 63 9.96 0.96 7.98
C LEU A 63 8.66 0.20 8.23
N ALA A 64 8.70 -1.12 8.19
CA ALA A 64 7.52 -1.95 8.28
C ALA A 64 7.84 -3.38 8.75
N PRO A 65 6.84 -4.17 9.21
CA PRO A 65 6.99 -5.61 9.24
C PRO A 65 7.10 -6.17 7.82
N ASP A 66 8.00 -7.14 7.62
CA ASP A 66 8.16 -7.86 6.36
C ASP A 66 7.11 -8.97 6.24
N ASN A 67 5.88 -8.56 6.00
CA ASN A 67 4.71 -9.42 5.92
C ASN A 67 3.87 -9.19 4.64
N GLY A 68 4.44 -8.46 3.68
CA GLY A 68 3.78 -8.06 2.44
C GLY A 68 3.23 -6.62 2.44
N LEU A 69 3.35 -5.87 3.55
CA LEU A 69 2.87 -4.50 3.63
C LEU A 69 3.53 -3.56 2.59
N LEU A 70 4.78 -3.84 2.21
CA LEU A 70 5.51 -3.08 1.19
C LEU A 70 5.41 -3.68 -0.23
N ASP A 71 4.67 -4.78 -0.42
CA ASP A 71 4.66 -5.51 -1.69
C ASP A 71 4.15 -4.66 -2.87
N ARG A 72 3.12 -3.84 -2.66
CA ARG A 72 2.57 -3.00 -3.73
C ARG A 72 3.58 -1.95 -4.21
N LEU A 73 4.38 -1.39 -3.30
CA LEU A 73 5.46 -0.46 -3.61
C LEU A 73 6.59 -1.15 -4.37
N ASP A 74 7.01 -2.33 -3.92
CA ASP A 74 8.07 -3.13 -4.53
C ASP A 74 7.69 -3.62 -5.94
N ARG A 75 6.40 -3.83 -6.24
CA ARG A 75 5.93 -4.12 -7.60
C ARG A 75 6.03 -2.92 -8.53
N ASN A 76 5.81 -1.73 -8.02
CA ASN A 76 5.88 -0.49 -8.78
C ASN A 76 7.33 -0.05 -9.01
N HIS A 77 8.18 -0.22 -8.00
CA HIS A 77 9.58 0.19 -8.02
C HIS A 77 10.44 -0.82 -7.26
N SER A 78 11.37 -1.48 -7.96
CA SER A 78 12.31 -2.36 -7.28
C SER A 78 13.06 -1.64 -6.17
N PRO A 79 13.19 -2.22 -4.98
CA PRO A 79 13.95 -1.62 -3.89
C PRO A 79 15.41 -1.41 -4.25
N ASP A 80 15.94 -0.23 -3.97
CA ASP A 80 17.38 0.06 -4.08
C ASP A 80 18.15 -0.59 -2.93
N LYS A 81 17.49 -0.76 -1.78
CA LYS A 81 18.08 -1.35 -0.57
C LYS A 81 17.01 -1.95 0.33
N ILE A 82 17.29 -3.10 0.92
CA ILE A 82 16.49 -3.74 1.96
C ILE A 82 17.43 -4.15 3.10
N VAL A 83 17.04 -3.84 4.34
CA VAL A 83 17.82 -4.16 5.55
C VAL A 83 16.88 -4.71 6.62
N ALA A 84 17.22 -5.86 7.20
CA ALA A 84 16.54 -6.35 8.38
C ALA A 84 16.94 -5.50 9.59
N LEU A 85 15.98 -5.08 10.39
CA LEU A 85 16.24 -4.29 11.59
C LEU A 85 16.70 -5.21 12.71
N THR A 86 18.03 -5.47 12.80
CA THR A 86 18.62 -6.43 13.74
C THR A 86 19.51 -5.79 14.78
N LYS A 87 19.59 -4.45 14.83
CA LYS A 87 20.49 -3.71 15.74
C LYS A 87 19.74 -3.10 16.92
N PRO A 88 19.79 -3.74 18.12
CA PRO A 88 19.05 -3.28 19.32
C PRO A 88 19.44 -1.88 19.81
N GLU A 89 20.62 -1.38 19.50
CA GLU A 89 21.05 -0.04 19.87
C GLU A 89 20.17 1.08 19.30
N PHE A 90 19.33 0.79 18.29
CA PHE A 90 18.38 1.72 17.69
C PHE A 90 16.96 1.54 18.20
N TRP A 91 16.72 0.62 19.12
CA TRP A 91 15.41 0.29 19.70
C TRP A 91 15.24 0.93 21.07
N ARG A 92 14.08 0.76 21.66
CA ARG A 92 13.90 1.09 23.08
C ARG A 92 14.57 0.04 23.94
N ASP A 93 14.95 0.42 25.17
CA ASP A 93 15.57 -0.49 26.14
C ASP A 93 14.63 -1.66 26.52
N GLU A 94 13.33 -1.37 26.60
CA GLU A 94 12.29 -2.37 26.88
C GLU A 94 11.40 -2.57 25.66
N ILE A 95 11.38 -3.80 25.13
CA ILE A 95 10.59 -4.20 23.98
C ILE A 95 9.38 -5.02 24.43
N SER A 96 8.19 -4.50 24.15
CA SER A 96 6.95 -5.25 24.32
C SER A 96 6.80 -6.29 23.21
N SER A 97 6.27 -7.46 23.54
CA SER A 97 5.98 -8.51 22.56
C SER A 97 4.87 -8.15 21.56
N THR A 98 4.13 -7.05 21.79
CA THR A 98 2.96 -6.67 20.97
C THR A 98 3.01 -5.24 20.45
N PHE A 99 4.07 -4.46 20.73
CA PHE A 99 4.16 -3.05 20.33
C PHE A 99 5.48 -2.72 19.60
N HIS A 100 5.87 -3.57 18.63
CA HIS A 100 7.10 -3.36 17.86
C HIS A 100 7.08 -2.06 17.03
N GLY A 101 5.92 -1.57 16.62
CA GLY A 101 5.78 -0.25 16.00
C GLY A 101 6.32 0.87 16.88
N ARG A 102 5.92 0.88 18.16
CA ARG A 102 6.35 1.85 19.17
C ARG A 102 7.80 1.63 19.62
N ASP A 103 8.20 0.37 19.81
CA ASP A 103 9.44 0.05 20.51
C ASP A 103 10.63 -0.16 19.57
N ILE A 104 10.37 -0.43 18.29
CA ILE A 104 11.41 -0.67 17.27
C ILE A 104 11.26 0.29 16.08
N LEU A 105 10.12 0.28 15.35
CA LEU A 105 10.00 1.04 14.12
C LEU A 105 10.09 2.56 14.34
N ALA A 106 9.39 3.09 15.32
CA ALA A 106 9.40 4.53 15.61
C ALA A 106 10.78 5.03 16.08
N PRO A 107 11.51 4.36 17.00
CA PRO A 107 12.89 4.73 17.33
C PRO A 107 13.83 4.68 16.12
N VAL A 108 13.75 3.63 15.30
CA VAL A 108 14.58 3.53 14.08
C VAL A 108 14.27 4.68 13.12
N ALA A 109 12.99 5.06 12.93
CA ALA A 109 12.62 6.22 12.13
C ALA A 109 13.25 7.51 12.66
N ALA A 110 13.25 7.68 13.99
CA ALA A 110 13.90 8.84 14.61
C ALA A 110 15.41 8.85 14.36
N HIS A 111 16.10 7.72 14.46
CA HIS A 111 17.53 7.61 14.15
C HIS A 111 17.84 7.90 12.68
N LEU A 112 17.03 7.37 11.75
CA LEU A 112 17.14 7.69 10.32
C LEU A 112 17.01 9.20 10.07
N SER A 113 16.03 9.85 10.69
CA SER A 113 15.81 11.30 10.55
C SER A 113 16.95 12.15 11.11
N LEU A 114 17.78 11.59 11.97
CA LEU A 114 19.00 12.20 12.51
C LEU A 114 20.25 11.87 11.68
N GLY A 115 20.10 11.15 10.55
CA GLY A 115 21.19 10.84 9.63
C GLY A 115 21.91 9.51 9.88
N VAL A 116 21.36 8.62 10.70
CA VAL A 116 21.89 7.26 10.80
C VAL A 116 21.70 6.56 9.45
N GLY A 117 22.80 5.99 8.93
CA GLY A 117 22.77 5.28 7.65
C GLY A 117 22.03 3.95 7.73
N ALA A 118 21.29 3.60 6.68
CA ALA A 118 20.51 2.36 6.63
C ALA A 118 21.36 1.10 6.86
N ASP A 119 22.62 1.10 6.41
CA ASP A 119 23.56 -0.02 6.60
C ASP A 119 23.90 -0.30 8.08
N GLN A 120 23.64 0.64 8.96
CA GLN A 120 23.88 0.50 10.40
C GLN A 120 22.71 -0.17 11.11
N LEU A 121 21.52 -0.24 10.48
CA LEU A 121 20.29 -0.74 11.12
C LEU A 121 20.23 -2.27 11.24
N GLY A 122 21.04 -2.98 10.46
CA GLY A 122 21.08 -4.43 10.50
C GLY A 122 21.67 -5.08 9.26
N ASP A 123 21.20 -6.28 8.96
CA ASP A 123 21.75 -7.11 7.88
C ASP A 123 20.98 -6.91 6.57
N PRO A 124 21.68 -6.92 5.41
CA PRO A 124 21.02 -6.79 4.11
C PRO A 124 20.09 -7.96 3.84
N LEU A 125 18.99 -7.70 3.13
CA LEU A 125 18.08 -8.70 2.60
C LEU A 125 18.00 -8.59 1.08
N ASP A 126 17.78 -9.71 0.42
CA ASP A 126 17.69 -9.78 -1.04
C ASP A 126 16.29 -9.44 -1.57
N ARG A 127 15.25 -9.65 -0.77
CA ARG A 127 13.86 -9.46 -1.18
C ARG A 127 12.93 -9.24 0.00
N LEU A 128 11.77 -8.63 -0.28
CA LEU A 128 10.64 -8.51 0.63
C LEU A 128 9.66 -9.69 0.46
N VAL A 129 8.84 -9.91 1.49
CA VAL A 129 7.71 -10.84 1.41
C VAL A 129 6.68 -10.32 0.42
N ARG A 130 6.20 -11.21 -0.46
CA ARG A 130 5.19 -10.95 -1.48
C ARG A 130 3.81 -11.41 -1.05
N LEU A 131 2.78 -10.65 -1.47
CA LEU A 131 1.39 -11.06 -1.41
C LEU A 131 0.94 -11.62 -2.76
N GLU A 132 -0.05 -12.50 -2.72
CA GLU A 132 -0.75 -12.92 -3.94
C GLU A 132 -1.86 -11.89 -4.25
N TRP A 133 -1.81 -11.28 -5.43
CA TRP A 133 -2.84 -10.38 -5.93
C TRP A 133 -3.54 -11.04 -7.11
N ALA A 134 -4.83 -10.76 -7.24
CA ALA A 134 -5.55 -11.14 -8.45
C ALA A 134 -4.94 -10.39 -9.65
N GLU A 135 -4.74 -11.09 -10.75
CA GLU A 135 -4.28 -10.51 -12.00
C GLU A 135 -5.47 -10.15 -12.89
N VAL A 136 -5.31 -9.12 -13.72
CA VAL A 136 -6.31 -8.78 -14.72
C VAL A 136 -6.12 -9.68 -15.94
N GLU A 137 -7.17 -10.42 -16.29
CA GLU A 137 -7.20 -11.22 -17.50
C GLU A 137 -7.68 -10.35 -18.67
N VAL A 138 -6.85 -10.28 -19.72
CA VAL A 138 -7.16 -9.53 -20.94
C VAL A 138 -7.49 -10.48 -22.07
N ALA A 139 -8.71 -10.41 -22.56
CA ALA A 139 -9.19 -11.16 -23.73
C ALA A 139 -9.69 -10.17 -24.81
N PRO A 140 -9.86 -10.58 -26.09
CA PRO A 140 -10.13 -9.64 -27.21
C PRO A 140 -11.36 -8.74 -27.05
N LYS A 141 -12.31 -9.10 -26.19
CA LYS A 141 -13.54 -8.33 -25.94
C LYS A 141 -13.94 -8.34 -24.46
N LYS A 142 -13.03 -8.69 -23.58
CA LYS A 142 -13.33 -8.85 -22.18
C LYS A 142 -12.11 -8.57 -21.33
N LEU A 143 -12.29 -7.74 -20.29
CA LEU A 143 -11.39 -7.62 -19.17
C LEU A 143 -12.03 -8.29 -17.95
N THR A 144 -11.28 -9.08 -17.22
CA THR A 144 -11.74 -9.66 -15.95
C THR A 144 -10.74 -9.26 -14.88
N GLY A 145 -11.20 -8.55 -13.89
CA GLY A 145 -10.42 -8.13 -12.73
C GLY A 145 -11.07 -8.54 -11.43
N ALA A 146 -10.58 -8.00 -10.34
CA ALA A 146 -11.08 -8.23 -9.00
C ALA A 146 -11.30 -6.89 -8.28
N ILE A 147 -12.18 -6.89 -7.29
CA ILE A 147 -12.28 -5.79 -6.32
C ILE A 147 -11.09 -5.88 -5.37
N GLU A 148 -10.28 -4.85 -5.33
CA GLU A 148 -9.11 -4.76 -4.43
C GLU A 148 -9.46 -4.11 -3.09
N SER A 149 -10.39 -3.17 -3.09
CA SER A 149 -10.85 -2.51 -1.87
C SER A 149 -12.25 -1.92 -2.02
N ILE A 150 -12.85 -1.57 -0.89
CA ILE A 150 -14.09 -0.80 -0.82
C ILE A 150 -13.77 0.46 -0.03
N ASP A 151 -14.02 1.63 -0.63
CA ASP A 151 -13.75 2.90 0.04
C ASP A 151 -14.82 3.25 1.09
N SER A 152 -14.62 4.34 1.81
CA SER A 152 -15.55 4.81 2.86
C SER A 152 -16.93 5.25 2.35
N PHE A 153 -17.07 5.46 1.04
CA PHE A 153 -18.33 5.78 0.36
C PHE A 153 -19.06 4.54 -0.15
N GLY A 154 -18.40 3.37 -0.11
CA GLY A 154 -18.93 2.10 -0.64
C GLY A 154 -18.58 1.88 -2.12
N ASN A 155 -17.66 2.64 -2.69
CA ASN A 155 -17.20 2.40 -4.05
C ASN A 155 -16.33 1.13 -4.09
N LEU A 156 -16.60 0.30 -5.08
CA LEU A 156 -15.82 -0.91 -5.38
C LEU A 156 -14.61 -0.53 -6.24
N ILE A 157 -13.44 -0.53 -5.65
CA ILE A 157 -12.20 -0.21 -6.34
C ILE A 157 -11.62 -1.49 -6.95
N THR A 158 -11.44 -1.49 -8.27
CA THR A 158 -10.94 -2.66 -9.01
C THR A 158 -9.45 -2.55 -9.30
N ASN A 159 -8.83 -3.68 -9.63
CA ASN A 159 -7.46 -3.73 -10.15
C ASN A 159 -7.36 -3.47 -11.67
N ILE A 160 -8.45 -3.07 -12.33
CA ILE A 160 -8.44 -2.72 -13.76
C ILE A 160 -8.01 -1.26 -13.89
N GLY A 161 -6.75 -1.03 -14.21
CA GLY A 161 -6.18 0.30 -14.39
C GLY A 161 -6.67 0.97 -15.68
N GLU A 162 -6.62 2.31 -15.71
CA GLU A 162 -7.06 3.11 -16.87
C GLU A 162 -6.28 2.76 -18.15
N GLU A 163 -5.02 2.37 -18.03
CA GLU A 163 -4.17 1.96 -19.13
C GLU A 163 -4.72 0.75 -19.90
N LEU A 164 -5.46 -0.13 -19.24
CA LEU A 164 -6.11 -1.29 -19.87
C LEU A 164 -7.42 -0.92 -20.56
N LEU A 165 -7.95 0.26 -20.30
CA LEU A 165 -9.20 0.76 -20.84
C LEU A 165 -9.01 1.67 -22.09
N GLY A 166 -7.78 1.86 -22.58
CA GLY A 166 -7.46 2.82 -23.64
C GLY A 166 -8.38 2.79 -24.85
N ASP A 167 -8.59 1.60 -25.44
CA ASP A 167 -9.44 1.40 -26.62
C ASP A 167 -10.87 0.94 -26.28
N VAL A 168 -11.21 0.83 -24.99
CA VAL A 168 -12.54 0.42 -24.55
C VAL A 168 -13.51 1.59 -24.75
N PRO A 169 -14.66 1.39 -25.48
CA PRO A 169 -15.68 2.42 -25.57
C PRO A 169 -16.18 2.86 -24.18
N ARG A 170 -16.68 4.09 -24.11
CA ARG A 170 -17.22 4.63 -22.85
C ARG A 170 -18.76 4.63 -22.84
N ASP A 171 -19.37 4.33 -23.97
CA ASP A 171 -20.81 4.35 -24.17
C ASP A 171 -21.49 3.05 -23.71
N GLU A 172 -22.80 2.95 -23.89
CA GLU A 172 -23.64 1.83 -23.49
C GLU A 172 -23.30 0.50 -24.17
N SER A 173 -22.37 0.47 -25.14
CA SER A 173 -21.90 -0.77 -25.76
C SER A 173 -20.99 -1.58 -24.83
N VAL A 174 -20.48 -0.96 -23.77
CA VAL A 174 -19.69 -1.64 -22.72
C VAL A 174 -20.63 -2.15 -21.63
N GLN A 175 -20.59 -3.44 -21.39
CA GLN A 175 -21.28 -4.08 -20.27
C GLN A 175 -20.27 -4.34 -19.14
N ILE A 176 -20.65 -3.97 -17.93
CA ILE A 176 -19.85 -4.16 -16.71
C ILE A 176 -20.66 -5.02 -15.75
N VAL A 177 -20.07 -6.13 -15.35
CA VAL A 177 -20.70 -7.11 -14.46
C VAL A 177 -19.85 -7.26 -13.20
N CYS A 178 -20.46 -7.13 -12.05
CA CYS A 178 -19.86 -7.37 -10.76
C CYS A 178 -20.81 -8.28 -9.95
N ASP A 179 -20.47 -9.56 -9.84
CA ASP A 179 -21.31 -10.59 -9.27
C ASP A 179 -22.68 -10.63 -9.94
N GLU A 180 -23.78 -10.40 -9.21
CA GLU A 180 -25.15 -10.37 -9.73
C GLU A 180 -25.59 -8.99 -10.27
N HIS A 181 -24.70 -7.99 -10.20
CA HIS A 181 -25.01 -6.62 -10.61
C HIS A 181 -24.43 -6.31 -11.99
N GLU A 182 -25.21 -5.61 -12.79
CA GLU A 182 -24.82 -5.18 -14.14
C GLU A 182 -25.07 -3.69 -14.34
N THR A 183 -24.17 -3.05 -15.11
CA THR A 183 -24.35 -1.69 -15.61
C THR A 183 -23.73 -1.57 -17.00
N THR A 184 -24.06 -0.50 -17.72
CA THR A 184 -23.51 -0.24 -19.06
C THR A 184 -22.87 1.14 -19.10
N GLY A 185 -21.79 1.25 -19.87
CA GLY A 185 -21.04 2.49 -20.04
C GLY A 185 -20.08 2.78 -18.89
N ILE A 186 -19.11 3.64 -19.17
CA ILE A 186 -18.15 4.20 -18.19
C ILE A 186 -18.37 5.70 -18.17
N PHE A 187 -18.77 6.22 -17.02
CA PHE A 187 -19.18 7.60 -16.83
C PHE A 187 -18.02 8.48 -16.35
N SER A 188 -18.17 9.79 -16.48
CA SER A 188 -17.15 10.75 -16.04
C SER A 188 -17.34 11.16 -14.59
N THR A 189 -18.59 11.13 -14.09
CA THR A 189 -18.93 11.56 -12.73
C THR A 189 -20.16 10.83 -12.20
N TYR A 190 -20.30 10.81 -10.88
CA TYR A 190 -21.50 10.25 -10.22
C TYR A 190 -22.80 10.97 -10.62
N GLY A 191 -22.71 12.24 -11.03
CA GLY A 191 -23.88 13.03 -11.45
C GLY A 191 -24.45 12.67 -12.82
N ASP A 192 -23.75 11.83 -13.58
CA ASP A 192 -24.20 11.42 -14.94
C ASP A 192 -25.36 10.41 -14.87
N GLN A 193 -25.65 9.85 -13.70
CA GLN A 193 -26.74 8.90 -13.49
C GLN A 193 -27.62 9.30 -12.30
N PRO A 194 -28.90 8.85 -12.28
CA PRO A 194 -29.77 9.06 -11.13
C PRO A 194 -29.22 8.42 -9.86
N SER A 195 -29.56 8.99 -8.70
CA SER A 195 -29.23 8.39 -7.40
C SER A 195 -29.67 6.94 -7.31
N MET A 196 -28.91 6.10 -6.63
CA MET A 196 -29.15 4.67 -6.45
C MET A 196 -28.98 3.82 -7.73
N THR A 197 -28.30 4.34 -8.74
CA THR A 197 -27.91 3.59 -9.93
C THR A 197 -26.48 3.08 -9.74
N LEU A 198 -26.24 1.78 -10.02
CA LEU A 198 -24.88 1.27 -10.15
C LEU A 198 -24.27 1.86 -11.40
N LEU A 199 -23.11 2.46 -11.28
CA LEU A 199 -22.36 3.03 -12.38
C LEU A 199 -20.87 2.69 -12.26
N ALA A 200 -20.18 2.71 -13.39
CA ALA A 200 -18.73 2.62 -13.41
C ALA A 200 -18.12 3.94 -13.84
N LEU A 201 -17.03 4.33 -13.21
CA LEU A 201 -16.25 5.50 -13.58
C LEU A 201 -14.75 5.21 -13.39
N ILE A 202 -13.92 6.04 -14.00
CA ILE A 202 -12.49 6.01 -13.75
C ILE A 202 -12.21 6.94 -12.58
N GLY A 203 -11.65 6.36 -11.53
CA GLY A 203 -11.18 7.12 -10.37
C GLY A 203 -9.90 7.89 -10.68
N SER A 204 -9.57 8.85 -9.84
CA SER A 204 -8.36 9.69 -9.96
C SER A 204 -7.10 9.06 -9.32
N GLY A 205 -7.06 7.74 -9.15
CA GLY A 205 -5.91 7.00 -8.67
C GLY A 205 -5.93 6.70 -7.18
#